data_870e36f400b1ca6c9b897dbefc18568e
#
_entry.id   870e36f400b1ca6c9b897dbefc18568e
#
_cell.length_a   1.000
_cell.length_b   1.000
_cell.length_c   1.000
_cell.angle_alpha   90.00
_cell.angle_beta   90.00
_cell.angle_gamma   90.00
#
_symmetry.space_group_name_H-M   'P 1'
#
loop_
_entity.id
_entity.type
_entity.pdbx_description
1 polymer ?
#
loop_
_entity_poly.entity_id
_entity_poly.type
_entity_poly.pdbx_seq_one_letter_code
_entity_poly.pdbx_strand_id
1 'polypeptide(L)'
;LSLRRQRQMCIRDRAPPWGYMAAVDLKTMKTVWQRKNGTVRDSAPLPIPLPLGVPSLAGAITTGGGVAFMGATLDNYIRAYDVKNGNTVWQARLPAGGQATPMTYVSEKTGKQYVVIMAGGHGSLGTQMGDSLVAYALPDGTR
;
A
#
# COMPACT_ATOMS: atom_id res chain seq x y z
N LEU A 1 28.78 11.00 1.57
CA LEU A 1 27.31 10.82 1.73
C LEU A 1 26.70 10.70 0.35
N SER A 2 26.17 9.52 0.01
CA SER A 2 25.62 9.30 -1.33
C SER A 2 24.38 10.18 -1.53
N LEU A 3 24.19 10.72 -2.74
CA LEU A 3 23.00 11.49 -3.15
C LEU A 3 21.67 10.79 -2.84
N ARG A 4 21.67 9.45 -2.75
CA ARG A 4 20.51 8.65 -2.37
C ARG A 4 20.09 8.83 -0.92
N ARG A 5 21.05 8.95 0.02
CA ARG A 5 20.75 9.26 1.43
C ARG A 5 20.25 10.70 1.59
N GLN A 6 20.75 11.63 0.81
CA GLN A 6 20.29 13.03 0.84
C GLN A 6 18.83 13.14 0.38
N ARG A 7 18.41 12.42 -0.67
CA ARG A 7 16.99 12.42 -1.11
C ARG A 7 16.04 11.83 -0.07
N GLN A 8 16.43 10.80 0.65
CA GLN A 8 15.63 10.27 1.76
C GLN A 8 15.59 11.22 2.96
N MET A 9 16.68 11.92 3.25
CA MET A 9 16.72 12.96 4.28
C MET A 9 15.76 14.11 3.94
N CYS A 10 15.79 14.64 2.71
CA CYS A 10 14.93 15.75 2.30
C CYS A 10 13.42 15.47 2.45
N ILE A 11 12.98 14.22 2.34
CA ILE A 11 11.58 13.86 2.57
C ILE A 11 11.24 13.90 4.07
N ARG A 12 12.17 13.54 4.95
CA ARG A 12 11.99 13.54 6.41
C ARG A 12 12.17 14.91 7.06
N ASP A 13 12.76 15.88 6.36
CA ASP A 13 12.94 17.26 6.84
C ASP A 13 11.64 18.06 6.89
N ARG A 14 10.56 17.51 6.36
CA ARG A 14 9.21 18.10 6.42
C ARG A 14 8.34 17.36 7.43
N ALA A 15 7.44 18.11 8.07
CA ALA A 15 6.43 17.51 8.93
C ALA A 15 5.55 16.52 8.15
N PRO A 16 5.15 15.37 8.77
CA PRO A 16 4.22 14.43 8.13
C PRO A 16 2.87 15.10 7.82
N PRO A 17 2.07 14.55 6.88
CA PRO A 17 2.22 13.24 6.27
C PRO A 17 3.22 13.23 5.09
N TRP A 18 4.04 12.16 5.00
CA TRP A 18 4.96 11.96 3.87
C TRP A 18 4.35 11.16 2.72
N GLY A 19 3.20 10.53 2.97
CA GLY A 19 2.43 9.80 1.96
C GLY A 19 0.95 9.76 2.31
N TYR A 20 0.13 9.85 1.28
CA TYR A 20 -1.32 9.74 1.41
C TYR A 20 -1.94 9.09 0.18
N MET A 21 -3.14 8.57 0.36
CA MET A 21 -4.02 8.13 -0.70
C MET A 21 -5.20 9.10 -0.79
N ALA A 22 -5.62 9.44 -1.99
CA ALA A 22 -6.73 10.35 -2.22
C ALA A 22 -7.60 9.87 -3.38
N ALA A 23 -8.88 10.19 -3.33
CA ALA A 23 -9.78 10.09 -4.47
C ALA A 23 -10.12 11.48 -4.99
N VAL A 24 -10.08 11.62 -6.31
CA VAL A 24 -10.43 12.85 -7.02
C VAL A 24 -11.59 12.55 -7.95
N ASP A 25 -12.65 13.35 -7.88
CA ASP A 25 -13.74 13.32 -8.83
C ASP A 25 -13.27 13.98 -10.13
N LEU A 26 -13.19 13.19 -11.20
CA LEU A 26 -12.71 13.67 -12.50
C LEU A 26 -13.69 14.63 -13.22
N LYS A 27 -14.96 14.67 -12.81
CA LYS A 27 -15.92 15.61 -13.37
C LYS A 27 -15.77 17.01 -12.76
N THR A 28 -15.58 17.06 -11.46
CA THR A 28 -15.48 18.32 -10.70
C THR A 28 -14.03 18.72 -10.41
N MET A 29 -13.06 17.83 -10.65
CA MET A 29 -11.64 17.98 -10.32
C MET A 29 -11.39 18.27 -8.83
N LYS A 30 -12.31 17.87 -7.96
CA LYS A 30 -12.22 18.08 -6.52
C LYS A 30 -11.80 16.78 -5.80
N THR A 31 -11.00 16.93 -4.76
CA THR A 31 -10.66 15.82 -3.86
C THR A 31 -11.91 15.43 -3.05
N VAL A 32 -12.33 14.19 -3.21
CA VAL A 32 -13.47 13.60 -2.48
C VAL A 32 -13.05 13.25 -1.05
N TRP A 33 -11.88 12.60 -0.93
CA TRP A 33 -11.27 12.29 0.36
C TRP A 33 -9.75 12.16 0.22
N GLN A 34 -9.07 12.30 1.35
CA GLN A 34 -7.63 12.11 1.48
C GLN A 34 -7.32 11.43 2.82
N ARG A 35 -6.47 10.39 2.81
CA ARG A 35 -6.08 9.61 3.99
C ARG A 35 -4.56 9.42 4.02
N LYS A 36 -3.97 9.50 5.21
CA LYS A 36 -2.56 9.13 5.41
C LYS A 36 -2.36 7.66 5.06
N ASN A 37 -1.30 7.34 4.32
CA ASN A 37 -1.02 5.98 3.87
C ASN A 37 0.27 5.45 4.49
N GLY A 38 0.15 4.37 5.25
CA GLY A 38 1.27 3.69 5.89
C GLY A 38 1.72 4.27 7.23
N THR A 39 2.51 3.47 7.91
CA THR A 39 3.05 3.75 9.24
C THR A 39 4.58 3.79 9.23
N VAL A 40 5.18 4.37 10.26
CA VAL A 40 6.64 4.41 10.41
C VAL A 40 7.22 3.18 11.10
N ARG A 41 6.44 2.13 11.30
CA ARG A 41 6.81 0.92 12.04
C ARG A 41 8.18 0.34 11.65
N ASP A 42 8.44 0.19 10.35
CA ASP A 42 9.64 -0.46 9.84
C ASP A 42 10.74 0.56 9.44
N SER A 43 10.49 1.85 9.61
CA SER A 43 11.42 2.94 9.27
C SER A 43 11.85 3.79 10.46
N ALA A 44 11.27 3.56 11.64
CA ALA A 44 11.64 4.22 12.89
C ALA A 44 12.50 3.28 13.78
N PRO A 45 13.31 3.84 14.68
CA PRO A 45 14.12 3.04 15.62
C PRO A 45 13.28 2.14 16.54
N LEU A 46 12.07 2.58 16.88
CA LEU A 46 11.10 1.81 17.65
C LEU A 46 10.00 1.32 16.69
N PRO A 47 9.59 0.03 16.77
CA PRO A 47 8.61 -0.56 15.85
C PRO A 47 7.17 -0.18 16.23
N ILE A 48 6.92 1.11 16.48
CA ILE A 48 5.60 1.64 16.83
C ILE A 48 4.89 2.03 15.53
N PRO A 49 3.68 1.50 15.24
CA PRO A 49 2.97 1.75 14.01
C PRO A 49 2.23 3.10 14.01
N LEU A 50 2.96 4.20 14.17
CA LEU A 50 2.37 5.54 14.09
C LEU A 50 1.91 5.84 12.66
N PRO A 51 0.63 6.20 12.43
CA PRO A 51 0.05 6.47 11.11
C PRO A 51 0.43 7.87 10.62
N LEU A 52 1.71 8.08 10.35
CA LEU A 52 2.22 9.37 9.89
C LEU A 52 2.12 9.54 8.37
N GLY A 53 1.78 8.47 7.64
CA GLY A 53 1.90 8.41 6.19
C GLY A 53 3.36 8.29 5.77
N VAL A 54 3.67 7.31 4.94
CA VAL A 54 5.05 7.04 4.49
C VAL A 54 5.13 7.06 2.96
N PRO A 55 6.29 7.36 2.39
CA PRO A 55 6.47 7.32 0.94
C PRO A 55 6.06 5.97 0.35
N SER A 56 5.50 6.00 -0.84
CA SER A 56 5.11 4.82 -1.61
C SER A 56 5.52 4.97 -3.07
N LEU A 57 5.82 3.85 -3.76
CA LEU A 57 6.28 3.87 -5.15
C LEU A 57 5.37 3.14 -6.13
N ALA A 58 4.35 2.42 -5.66
CA ALA A 58 3.44 1.69 -6.54
C ALA A 58 2.08 2.36 -6.63
N GLY A 59 1.33 1.96 -7.66
CA GLY A 59 -0.07 2.32 -7.85
C GLY A 59 -1.02 1.48 -7.00
N ALA A 60 -2.29 1.88 -7.01
CA ALA A 60 -3.39 1.10 -6.50
C ALA A 60 -4.17 0.46 -7.65
N ILE A 61 -4.83 -0.66 -7.40
CA ILE A 61 -5.87 -1.22 -8.26
C ILE A 61 -7.24 -1.03 -7.61
N THR A 62 -8.26 -0.78 -8.42
CA THR A 62 -9.65 -0.73 -7.97
C THR A 62 -10.43 -1.91 -8.51
N THR A 63 -11.35 -2.44 -7.72
CA THR A 63 -12.24 -3.53 -8.12
C THR A 63 -13.67 -3.03 -8.32
N GLY A 64 -14.47 -3.75 -9.11
CA GLY A 64 -15.88 -3.42 -9.34
C GLY A 64 -16.73 -3.41 -8.06
N GLY A 65 -16.28 -4.06 -6.99
CA GLY A 65 -16.91 -4.04 -5.66
C GLY A 65 -16.64 -2.77 -4.84
N GLY A 66 -15.96 -1.76 -5.39
CA GLY A 66 -15.71 -0.49 -4.70
C GLY A 66 -14.57 -0.53 -3.69
N VAL A 67 -13.62 -1.47 -3.85
CA VAL A 67 -12.43 -1.61 -3.02
C VAL A 67 -11.19 -1.30 -3.84
N ALA A 68 -10.29 -0.49 -3.27
CA ALA A 68 -8.98 -0.23 -3.83
C ALA A 68 -7.90 -0.94 -3.01
N PHE A 69 -7.01 -1.70 -3.68
CA PHE A 69 -5.87 -2.36 -3.05
C PHE A 69 -4.59 -1.62 -3.37
N MET A 70 -3.76 -1.43 -2.36
CA MET A 70 -2.46 -0.79 -2.48
C MET A 70 -1.46 -1.42 -1.52
N GLY A 71 -0.28 -1.78 -2.03
CA GLY A 71 0.92 -2.05 -1.25
C GLY A 71 1.81 -0.81 -1.17
N ALA A 72 3.09 -0.99 -1.42
CA ALA A 72 4.08 0.06 -1.66
C ALA A 72 4.47 0.94 -0.48
N THR A 73 3.85 0.82 0.68
CA THR A 73 4.25 1.55 1.87
C THR A 73 5.49 0.91 2.54
N LEU A 74 6.29 1.74 3.21
CA LEU A 74 7.56 1.30 3.84
C LEU A 74 7.34 0.34 5.02
N ASP A 75 6.12 0.16 5.48
CA ASP A 75 5.76 -0.70 6.60
C ASP A 75 5.36 -2.14 6.20
N ASN A 76 5.68 -2.53 4.97
CA ASN A 76 5.45 -3.87 4.43
C ASN A 76 3.99 -4.36 4.52
N TYR A 77 3.00 -3.45 4.41
CA TYR A 77 1.59 -3.82 4.39
C TYR A 77 0.99 -3.68 2.99
N ILE A 78 0.11 -4.64 2.64
CA ILE A 78 -0.94 -4.42 1.63
C ILE A 78 -2.22 -4.02 2.36
N ARG A 79 -2.93 -3.01 1.82
CA ARG A 79 -4.17 -2.49 2.39
C ARG A 79 -5.28 -2.44 1.35
N ALA A 80 -6.49 -2.66 1.82
CA ALA A 80 -7.72 -2.46 1.06
C ALA A 80 -8.48 -1.25 1.62
N TYR A 81 -8.91 -0.38 0.73
CA TYR A 81 -9.61 0.86 1.05
C TYR A 81 -10.99 0.89 0.41
N ASP A 82 -12.00 1.34 1.14
CA ASP A 82 -13.29 1.71 0.56
C ASP A 82 -13.10 2.93 -0.36
N VAL A 83 -13.43 2.79 -1.63
CA VAL A 83 -13.29 3.85 -2.63
C VAL A 83 -14.17 5.08 -2.32
N LYS A 84 -15.29 4.90 -1.62
CA LYS A 84 -16.22 5.99 -1.30
C LYS A 84 -15.71 6.95 -0.24
N ASN A 85 -14.99 6.46 0.76
CA ASN A 85 -14.61 7.24 1.94
C ASN A 85 -13.11 7.15 2.32
N GLY A 86 -12.35 6.25 1.68
CA GLY A 86 -10.94 6.03 1.93
C GLY A 86 -10.62 5.30 3.25
N ASN A 87 -11.62 4.72 3.91
CA ASN A 87 -11.38 3.95 5.12
C ASN A 87 -10.69 2.62 4.78
N THR A 88 -9.72 2.22 5.61
CA THR A 88 -9.09 0.90 5.49
C THR A 88 -10.08 -0.16 5.94
N VAL A 89 -10.49 -1.04 5.02
CA VAL A 89 -11.42 -2.15 5.29
C VAL A 89 -10.70 -3.46 5.58
N TRP A 90 -9.46 -3.60 5.13
CA TRP A 90 -8.62 -4.76 5.40
C TRP A 90 -7.14 -4.41 5.22
N GLN A 91 -6.28 -5.13 5.92
CA GLN A 91 -4.84 -5.06 5.73
C GLN A 91 -4.15 -6.37 6.11
N ALA A 92 -3.03 -6.65 5.46
CA ALA A 92 -2.16 -7.79 5.79
C ALA A 92 -0.70 -7.38 5.70
N ARG A 93 0.13 -7.97 6.55
CA ARG A 93 1.57 -7.77 6.51
C ARG A 93 2.19 -8.72 5.49
N LEU A 94 3.08 -8.19 4.67
CA LEU A 94 3.86 -8.94 3.71
C LEU A 94 5.19 -9.40 4.32
N PRO A 95 5.77 -10.49 3.81
CA PRO A 95 7.07 -10.99 4.28
C PRO A 95 8.23 -10.06 3.91
N ALA A 96 8.05 -9.21 2.91
CA ALA A 96 9.01 -8.21 2.44
C ALA A 96 8.28 -6.98 1.91
N GLY A 97 9.01 -5.99 1.43
CA GLY A 97 8.43 -4.77 0.87
C GLY A 97 7.55 -5.04 -0.36
N GLY A 98 6.30 -4.59 -0.34
CA GLY A 98 5.33 -4.77 -1.43
C GLY A 98 5.29 -3.58 -2.39
N GLN A 99 6.42 -3.16 -2.96
CA GLN A 99 6.52 -1.99 -3.84
C GLN A 99 6.04 -2.24 -5.26
N ALA A 100 5.44 -3.40 -5.55
CA ALA A 100 4.74 -3.66 -6.80
C ALA A 100 3.27 -3.23 -6.73
N THR A 101 2.72 -2.82 -7.86
CA THR A 101 1.26 -2.62 -7.97
C THR A 101 0.58 -3.99 -7.87
N PRO A 102 -0.43 -4.15 -6.99
CA PRO A 102 -1.20 -5.38 -6.93
C PRO A 102 -1.91 -5.68 -8.26
N MET A 103 -2.26 -6.93 -8.48
CA MET A 103 -3.14 -7.36 -9.56
C MET A 103 -4.29 -8.19 -9.02
N THR A 104 -5.35 -8.34 -9.78
CA THR A 104 -6.46 -9.23 -9.45
C THR A 104 -6.83 -10.12 -10.62
N TYR A 105 -7.24 -11.36 -10.33
CA TYR A 105 -7.75 -12.30 -11.32
C TYR A 105 -8.82 -13.21 -10.69
N VAL A 106 -9.64 -13.82 -11.52
CA VAL A 106 -10.59 -14.84 -11.12
C VAL A 106 -10.05 -16.21 -11.55
N SER A 107 -9.99 -17.15 -10.61
CA SER A 107 -9.58 -18.52 -10.92
C SER A 107 -10.71 -19.27 -11.62
N GLU A 108 -10.47 -19.76 -12.81
CA GLU A 108 -11.45 -20.57 -13.57
C GLU A 108 -11.85 -21.86 -12.83
N LYS A 109 -10.91 -22.46 -12.06
CA LYS A 109 -11.17 -23.69 -11.31
C LYS A 109 -12.08 -23.51 -10.11
N THR A 110 -11.97 -22.37 -9.42
CA THR A 110 -12.67 -22.15 -8.14
C THR A 110 -13.72 -21.05 -8.20
N GLY A 111 -13.76 -20.25 -9.27
CA GLY A 111 -14.61 -19.08 -9.38
C GLY A 111 -14.24 -17.95 -8.40
N LYS A 112 -13.17 -18.10 -7.59
CA LYS A 112 -12.77 -17.11 -6.61
C LYS A 112 -11.92 -16.01 -7.24
N GLN A 113 -12.15 -14.79 -6.78
CA GLN A 113 -11.28 -13.67 -7.08
C GLN A 113 -10.09 -13.65 -6.11
N TYR A 114 -8.90 -13.47 -6.67
CA TYR A 114 -7.66 -13.31 -5.93
C TYR A 114 -7.09 -11.92 -6.13
N VAL A 115 -6.46 -11.40 -5.09
CA VAL A 115 -5.59 -10.22 -5.15
C VAL A 115 -4.17 -10.70 -4.92
N VAL A 116 -3.28 -10.36 -5.83
CA VAL A 116 -1.87 -10.84 -5.83
C VAL A 116 -0.93 -9.66 -5.80
N ILE A 117 0.13 -9.78 -5.01
CA ILE A 117 1.19 -8.79 -4.92
C ILE A 117 2.55 -9.47 -4.81
N MET A 118 3.55 -8.90 -5.49
CA MET A 118 4.95 -9.29 -5.32
C MET A 118 5.54 -8.58 -4.08
N ALA A 119 6.02 -9.34 -3.13
CA ALA A 119 6.76 -8.87 -1.97
C ALA A 119 8.27 -9.04 -2.24
N GLY A 120 8.81 -8.19 -3.11
CA GLY A 120 10.21 -8.21 -3.57
C GLY A 120 11.12 -7.23 -2.85
N GLY A 121 10.55 -6.26 -2.15
CA GLY A 121 11.29 -5.17 -1.54
C GLY A 121 11.83 -4.15 -2.57
N HIS A 122 12.50 -3.12 -2.07
CA HIS A 122 13.11 -2.08 -2.90
C HIS A 122 14.35 -1.48 -2.23
N GLY A 123 15.52 -1.74 -2.81
CA GLY A 123 16.79 -1.33 -2.22
C GLY A 123 16.94 0.17 -1.98
N SER A 124 16.45 1.03 -2.89
CA SER A 124 16.54 2.49 -2.72
C SER A 124 15.64 3.05 -1.62
N LEU A 125 14.57 2.33 -1.26
CA LEU A 125 13.67 2.69 -0.15
C LEU A 125 14.10 2.05 1.17
N GLY A 126 15.07 1.13 1.15
CA GLY A 126 15.54 0.42 2.34
C GLY A 126 14.49 -0.52 2.92
N THR A 127 13.51 -0.98 2.13
CA THR A 127 12.57 -1.99 2.58
C THR A 127 13.20 -3.38 2.52
N GLN A 128 12.71 -4.30 3.35
CA GLN A 128 13.19 -5.69 3.35
C GLN A 128 13.05 -6.29 1.96
N MET A 129 14.15 -6.85 1.45
CA MET A 129 14.17 -7.58 0.18
C MET A 129 13.55 -8.97 0.35
N GLY A 130 12.90 -9.45 -0.70
CA GLY A 130 12.26 -10.77 -0.71
C GLY A 130 11.99 -11.23 -2.15
N ASP A 131 11.41 -12.42 -2.25
CA ASP A 131 11.12 -13.11 -3.52
C ASP A 131 9.70 -13.73 -3.51
N SER A 132 8.84 -13.28 -2.62
CA SER A 132 7.55 -13.91 -2.37
C SER A 132 6.45 -13.30 -3.24
N LEU A 133 5.70 -14.17 -3.94
CA LEU A 133 4.43 -13.83 -4.56
C LEU A 133 3.30 -14.21 -3.59
N VAL A 134 2.52 -13.23 -3.14
CA VAL A 134 1.47 -13.43 -2.13
C VAL A 134 0.12 -13.22 -2.75
N ALA A 135 -0.79 -14.20 -2.57
CA ALA A 135 -2.15 -14.17 -3.06
C ALA A 135 -3.16 -14.22 -1.90
N TYR A 136 -4.16 -13.39 -1.96
CA TYR A 136 -5.26 -13.33 -1.00
C TYR A 136 -6.60 -13.58 -1.70
N ALA A 137 -7.49 -14.30 -1.04
CA ALA A 137 -8.86 -14.48 -1.47
C ALA A 137 -9.80 -14.38 -0.26
N LEU A 138 -11.08 -14.10 -0.52
CA LEU A 138 -12.08 -14.18 0.54
C LEU A 138 -12.24 -15.63 0.99
N PRO A 139 -12.48 -15.89 2.30
CA PRO A 139 -12.81 -17.21 2.81
C PRO A 139 -14.08 -17.77 2.15
N ASP A 140 -14.20 -19.11 2.14
CA ASP A 140 -15.42 -19.76 1.68
C ASP A 140 -16.60 -19.37 2.60
N GLY A 141 -17.73 -19.04 2.00
CA GLY A 141 -18.97 -18.72 2.73
C GLY A 141 -19.20 -17.24 3.06
N THR A 142 -18.29 -16.35 2.71
CA THR A 142 -18.53 -14.89 2.76
C THR A 142 -19.23 -14.45 1.47
N ARG A 143 -20.55 -14.40 1.50
CA ARG A 143 -21.38 -13.70 0.51
C ARG A 143 -21.94 -12.40 1.10
#